data_bb51feff5f19b70a642cf28d7d31f81f
#
_entry.id   bb51feff5f19b70a642cf28d7d31f81f
#
_cell.length_a   1.000
_cell.length_b   1.000
_cell.length_c   1.000
_cell.angle_alpha   90.00
_cell.angle_beta   90.00
_cell.angle_gamma   90.00
#
_symmetry.space_group_name_H-M   'P 1'
#
loop_
_entity.id
_entity.type
_entity.pdbx_description
1 polymer ?
#
loop_
_entity_poly.entity_id
_entity_poly.type
_entity_poly.pdbx_seq_one_letter_code
_entity_poly.pdbx_strand_id
1 'polypeptide(L)'
;MADDRKIFKQLYKVSHKLPPVYCYICHKPIIKQKDLTIDHEPPRSRQAELGHSNLYPCCAKCNHQKGSLTLEEYKQWLALERKRNGNQK
;
A
#
# COMPACT_ATOMS: atom_id res chain seq x y z
N MET A 1 -21.91 4.52 -0.84
CA MET A 1 -20.64 5.09 -0.39
C MET A 1 -19.70 5.25 -1.56
N ALA A 2 -18.94 6.31 -1.56
CA ALA A 2 -17.97 6.53 -2.63
C ALA A 2 -16.95 5.38 -2.63
N ASP A 3 -16.63 4.90 -3.83
CA ASP A 3 -15.58 3.91 -3.99
C ASP A 3 -14.22 4.61 -3.82
N ASP A 4 -13.51 4.27 -2.75
CA ASP A 4 -12.21 4.86 -2.44
C ASP A 4 -11.21 4.71 -3.59
N ARG A 5 -11.30 3.62 -4.33
CA ARG A 5 -10.47 3.39 -5.52
C ARG A 5 -10.70 4.44 -6.59
N LYS A 6 -11.96 4.83 -6.80
CA LYS A 6 -12.31 5.86 -7.77
C LYS A 6 -11.70 7.20 -7.41
N ILE A 7 -11.77 7.56 -6.13
CA ILE A 7 -11.23 8.83 -5.65
C ILE A 7 -9.72 8.90 -5.91
N PHE A 8 -8.98 7.86 -5.52
CA PHE A 8 -7.53 7.84 -5.71
C PHE A 8 -7.15 7.79 -7.20
N LYS A 9 -7.90 7.04 -8.01
CA LYS A 9 -7.64 6.99 -9.44
C LYS A 9 -7.91 8.33 -10.12
N GLN A 10 -8.92 9.06 -9.68
CA GLN A 10 -9.18 10.41 -10.18
C GLN A 10 -8.05 11.35 -9.79
N LEU A 11 -7.58 11.30 -8.55
CA LEU A 11 -6.44 12.08 -8.10
C LEU A 11 -5.20 11.75 -8.91
N TYR A 12 -4.99 10.48 -9.22
CA TYR A 12 -3.89 10.05 -10.06
C TYR A 12 -3.98 10.64 -11.46
N LYS A 13 -5.17 10.65 -12.06
CA LYS A 13 -5.38 11.25 -13.38
C LYS A 13 -5.10 12.74 -13.38
N VAL A 14 -5.54 13.43 -12.36
CA VAL A 14 -5.29 14.87 -12.21
C VAL A 14 -3.80 15.11 -12.00
N SER A 15 -3.15 14.29 -11.20
CA SER A 15 -1.74 14.44 -10.88
C SER A 15 -0.81 14.00 -12.01
N HIS A 16 -1.37 13.61 -13.17
CA HIS A 16 -0.56 13.26 -14.34
C HIS A 16 0.35 14.41 -14.78
N LYS A 17 -0.06 15.64 -14.45
CA LYS A 17 0.73 16.85 -14.72
C LYS A 17 1.53 17.31 -13.50
N LEU A 18 1.49 16.55 -12.41
CA LEU A 18 2.15 16.83 -11.14
C LEU A 18 3.11 15.68 -10.82
N PRO A 19 3.92 15.82 -9.77
CA PRO A 19 4.77 14.70 -9.34
C PRO A 19 3.96 13.42 -9.15
N PRO A 20 4.50 12.25 -9.49
CA PRO A 20 3.73 11.00 -9.40
C PRO A 20 3.35 10.67 -7.96
N VAL A 21 2.29 9.88 -7.82
CA VAL A 21 1.92 9.31 -6.52
C VAL A 21 2.93 8.21 -6.16
N TYR A 22 3.37 8.20 -4.91
CA TYR A 22 4.32 7.21 -4.42
C TYR A 22 3.63 6.21 -3.52
N CYS A 23 4.07 4.94 -3.61
CA CYS A 23 3.63 3.92 -2.68
C CYS A 23 4.09 4.27 -1.26
N TYR A 24 3.18 4.21 -0.29
CA TYR A 24 3.52 4.60 1.08
C TYR A 24 4.41 3.56 1.77
N ILE A 25 4.56 2.37 1.20
CA ILE A 25 5.37 1.29 1.77
C ILE A 25 6.77 1.27 1.16
N CYS A 26 6.87 1.10 -0.16
CA CYS A 26 8.16 0.97 -0.84
C CYS A 26 8.72 2.30 -1.34
N HIS A 27 7.92 3.36 -1.31
CA HIS A 27 8.29 4.72 -1.72
C HIS A 27 8.67 4.86 -3.19
N LYS A 28 8.31 3.87 -4.01
CA LYS A 28 8.52 3.94 -5.45
C LYS A 28 7.34 4.66 -6.12
N PRO A 29 7.59 5.40 -7.22
CA PRO A 29 6.50 6.05 -7.92
C PRO A 29 5.58 5.03 -8.58
N ILE A 30 4.28 5.30 -8.52
CA ILE A 30 3.27 4.47 -9.16
C ILE A 30 2.99 5.07 -10.53
N ILE A 31 3.61 4.50 -11.56
CA ILE A 31 3.58 5.04 -12.91
C ILE A 31 2.31 4.62 -13.65
N LYS A 32 1.94 3.36 -13.53
CA LYS A 32 0.77 2.82 -14.24
C LYS A 32 -0.47 2.90 -13.37
N GLN A 33 -1.56 3.39 -13.93
CA GLN A 33 -2.81 3.52 -13.20
C GLN A 33 -3.29 2.19 -12.62
N LYS A 34 -3.06 1.09 -13.33
CA LYS A 34 -3.45 -0.24 -12.86
C LYS A 34 -2.69 -0.68 -11.61
N ASP A 35 -1.52 -0.09 -11.37
CA ASP A 35 -0.70 -0.42 -10.21
C ASP A 35 -1.06 0.44 -8.99
N LEU A 36 -1.90 1.45 -9.18
CA LEU A 36 -2.35 2.29 -8.08
C LEU A 36 -3.50 1.61 -7.37
N THR A 37 -3.28 1.29 -6.10
CA THR A 37 -4.31 0.73 -5.23
C THR A 37 -4.41 1.54 -3.96
N ILE A 38 -5.45 1.28 -3.18
CA ILE A 38 -5.67 1.91 -1.89
C ILE A 38 -5.48 0.85 -0.83
N ASP A 39 -4.61 1.13 0.14
CA ASP A 39 -4.45 0.26 1.29
C ASP A 39 -5.12 0.88 2.50
N HIS A 40 -5.82 0.04 3.25
CA HIS A 40 -6.44 0.42 4.52
C HIS A 40 -5.49 0.04 5.65
N GLU A 41 -5.08 1.04 6.44
CA GLU A 41 -4.20 0.81 7.57
C GLU A 41 -4.86 1.28 8.86
N PRO A 42 -5.20 0.38 9.77
CA PRO A 42 -5.09 -1.09 9.69
C PRO A 42 -6.06 -1.71 8.68
N PRO A 43 -5.84 -2.97 8.26
CA PRO A 43 -6.72 -3.63 7.29
C PRO A 43 -8.18 -3.67 7.77
N ARG A 44 -9.10 -3.66 6.80
CA ARG A 44 -10.55 -3.70 7.13
C ARG A 44 -10.90 -4.88 8.03
N SER A 45 -10.28 -6.03 7.80
CA SER A 45 -10.52 -7.24 8.60
C SER A 45 -10.12 -7.09 10.06
N ARG A 46 -9.31 -6.07 10.38
CA ARG A 46 -8.79 -5.84 11.71
C ARG A 46 -9.36 -4.58 12.37
N GLN A 47 -10.34 -3.93 11.75
CA GLN A 47 -10.90 -2.68 12.29
C GLN A 47 -11.61 -2.90 13.62
N ALA A 48 -12.25 -4.07 13.80
CA ALA A 48 -12.96 -4.37 15.04
C ALA A 48 -12.04 -4.33 16.27
N GLU A 49 -10.78 -4.74 16.11
CA GLU A 49 -9.82 -4.74 17.22
C GLU A 49 -8.89 -3.53 17.21
N LEU A 50 -8.61 -2.93 16.05
CA LEU A 50 -7.58 -1.90 15.90
C LEU A 50 -8.14 -0.52 15.56
N GLY A 51 -9.45 -0.40 15.33
CA GLY A 51 -10.07 0.88 15.05
C GLY A 51 -10.17 1.21 13.57
N HIS A 52 -10.54 2.47 13.29
CA HIS A 52 -10.76 2.92 11.92
C HIS A 52 -9.48 2.91 11.08
N SER A 53 -9.64 2.58 9.81
CA SER A 53 -8.55 2.59 8.87
C SER A 53 -8.37 3.97 8.23
N ASN A 54 -7.11 4.37 8.05
CA ASN A 54 -6.76 5.45 7.14
C ASN A 54 -6.45 4.86 5.77
N LEU A 55 -6.59 5.70 4.73
CA LEU A 55 -6.38 5.28 3.35
C LEU A 55 -5.03 5.79 2.86
N TYR A 56 -4.27 4.91 2.23
CA TYR A 56 -2.94 5.26 1.72
C TYR A 56 -2.76 4.75 0.29
N PRO A 57 -2.08 5.51 -0.58
CA PRO A 57 -1.74 5.02 -1.91
C PRO A 57 -0.70 3.92 -1.80
N CYS A 58 -0.95 2.82 -2.50
CA CYS A 58 -0.09 1.64 -2.41
C CYS A 58 0.03 1.01 -3.79
N CYS A 59 1.24 0.58 -4.16
CA CYS A 59 1.38 -0.15 -5.41
C CYS A 59 0.75 -1.53 -5.25
N ALA A 60 0.25 -2.07 -6.35
CA ALA A 60 -0.47 -3.35 -6.33
C ALA A 60 0.36 -4.47 -5.71
N LYS A 61 1.66 -4.48 -5.98
CA LYS A 61 2.57 -5.50 -5.45
C LYS A 61 2.62 -5.47 -3.92
N CYS A 62 2.87 -4.28 -3.34
CA CYS A 62 2.95 -4.16 -1.88
C CYS A 62 1.61 -4.46 -1.23
N ASN A 63 0.52 -3.98 -1.82
CA ASN A 63 -0.81 -4.21 -1.29
C ASN A 63 -1.14 -5.71 -1.28
N HIS A 64 -0.83 -6.39 -2.36
CA HIS A 64 -1.07 -7.83 -2.47
C HIS A 64 -0.23 -8.63 -1.47
N GLN A 65 1.06 -8.31 -1.35
CA GLN A 65 1.95 -9.00 -0.41
C GLN A 65 1.55 -8.75 1.04
N LYS A 66 1.18 -7.51 1.36
CA LYS A 66 0.78 -7.15 2.71
C LYS A 66 -0.51 -7.88 3.12
N GLY A 67 -1.47 -8.02 2.21
CA GLY A 67 -2.71 -8.71 2.49
C GLY A 67 -3.41 -8.16 3.72
N SER A 68 -3.73 -9.03 4.69
CA SER A 68 -4.42 -8.65 5.92
C SER A 68 -3.48 -8.28 7.08
N LEU A 69 -2.19 -8.17 6.82
CA LEU A 69 -1.24 -7.72 7.84
C LEU A 69 -1.35 -6.22 8.05
N THR A 70 -1.08 -5.76 9.27
CA THR A 70 -0.86 -4.32 9.49
C THR A 70 0.45 -3.91 8.85
N LEU A 71 0.64 -2.60 8.67
CA LEU A 71 1.90 -2.09 8.13
C LEU A 71 3.09 -2.54 8.98
N GLU A 72 2.94 -2.48 10.31
CA GLU A 72 3.98 -2.90 11.22
C GLU A 72 4.31 -4.38 11.06
N GLU A 73 3.28 -5.22 11.00
CA GLU A 73 3.46 -6.66 10.80
C GLU A 73 4.15 -6.95 9.47
N TYR A 74 3.76 -6.23 8.43
CA TYR A 74 4.37 -6.38 7.11
C TYR A 74 5.84 -5.97 7.11
N LYS A 75 6.17 -4.88 7.79
CA LYS A 75 7.56 -4.43 7.93
C LYS A 75 8.41 -5.47 8.65
N GLN A 76 7.86 -6.09 9.69
CA GLN A 76 8.54 -7.16 10.41
C GLN A 76 8.77 -8.37 9.51
N TRP A 77 7.74 -8.73 8.72
CA TRP A 77 7.87 -9.82 7.76
C TRP A 77 8.95 -9.54 6.73
N LEU A 78 8.99 -8.31 6.20
CA LEU A 78 10.03 -7.92 5.24
C LEU A 78 11.42 -7.99 5.86
N ALA A 79 11.56 -7.58 7.11
CA ALA A 79 12.83 -7.63 7.80
C ALA A 79 13.32 -9.09 7.96
N LEU A 80 12.41 -10.00 8.29
CA LEU A 80 12.72 -11.42 8.40
C LEU A 80 13.11 -12.01 7.04
N GLU A 81 12.39 -11.67 5.98
CA GLU A 81 12.70 -12.13 4.63
C GLU A 81 14.06 -11.61 4.17
N ARG A 82 14.36 -10.35 4.47
CA ARG A 82 15.64 -9.74 4.13
C ARG A 82 16.80 -10.43 4.85
N LYS A 83 16.60 -10.76 6.12
CA LYS A 83 17.58 -11.47 6.92
C LYS A 83 17.83 -12.87 6.39
N ARG A 84 16.78 -13.56 5.96
CA ARG A 84 16.83 -14.89 5.38
C ARG A 84 17.59 -14.88 4.05
N ASN A 85 17.30 -13.91 3.20
CA ASN A 85 17.92 -13.80 1.87
C ASN A 85 19.34 -13.24 1.94
N GLY A 86 19.65 -12.44 2.95
CA GLY A 86 20.97 -11.86 3.13
C GLY A 86 22.08 -12.88 3.35
N ASN A 87 21.73 -14.05 3.85
CA ASN A 87 22.69 -15.12 4.10
C ASN A 87 23.02 -15.95 2.86
N GLN A 88 22.40 -15.63 1.73
CA GLN A 88 22.59 -16.36 0.48
C GLN A 88 23.57 -15.72 -0.48
N LYS A 89 24.20 -14.65 -0.07
CA LYS A 89 25.22 -13.99 -0.89
C LYS A 89 26.59 -14.61 -0.68
#